data_c66c548f653e309bd9e07bea7ddb85ad
#
_entry.id   c66c548f653e309bd9e07bea7ddb85ad
#
_cell.length_a   1.000
_cell.length_b   1.000
_cell.length_c   1.000
_cell.angle_alpha   90.00
_cell.angle_beta   90.00
_cell.angle_gamma   90.00
#
_symmetry.space_group_name_H-M   'P 1'
#
loop_
_entity.id
_entity.type
_entity.pdbx_description
1 polymer ?
#
loop_
_entity_poly.entity_id
_entity_poly.type
_entity_poly.pdbx_seq_one_letter_code
_entity_poly.pdbx_strand_id
1 'polypeptide(L)'
;MENSLSTMSLDTLVNKLIDLSVSFGSKLLVALLVFFIGRWIVKKLNRLVINILTKRHVEASLATFTKSLVSITLNFTLVIIIISVLGIETSSFIALFASAGVAVGMALSGTLQNFAGGVMILLFKPFKVGDYIEAQGQSGTVKEIQIFNTIITTTDNKVIIIPNGGLSTGIMMNYSKESQRRVDWVFGIGY
;
A
#
# COMPACT_ATOMS: atom_id res chain seq x y z
N MET A 1 -41.34 -44.88 8.00
CA MET A 1 -40.47 -43.67 8.10
C MET A 1 -41.17 -42.57 8.88
N GLU A 2 -41.89 -42.90 9.96
CA GLU A 2 -42.78 -41.94 10.62
C GLU A 2 -42.77 -42.05 12.16
N ASN A 3 -41.61 -42.38 12.77
CA ASN A 3 -41.53 -42.53 14.22
C ASN A 3 -40.24 -41.98 14.86
N SER A 4 -39.60 -41.00 14.26
CA SER A 4 -38.36 -40.39 14.82
C SER A 4 -38.55 -38.95 15.34
N LEU A 5 -39.77 -38.42 15.34
CA LEU A 5 -40.04 -37.04 15.76
C LEU A 5 -40.76 -36.88 17.11
N SER A 6 -41.07 -37.94 17.80
CA SER A 6 -41.99 -37.90 18.97
C SER A 6 -41.37 -38.20 20.35
N THR A 7 -40.03 -38.27 20.48
CA THR A 7 -39.43 -38.50 21.82
C THR A 7 -38.22 -37.60 22.06
N MET A 8 -38.28 -36.34 21.75
CA MET A 8 -37.41 -35.38 22.42
C MET A 8 -38.02 -35.11 23.79
N SER A 9 -37.46 -35.76 24.82
CA SER A 9 -37.91 -35.53 26.21
C SER A 9 -37.74 -34.05 26.55
N LEU A 10 -38.65 -33.49 27.34
CA LEU A 10 -38.57 -32.11 27.82
C LEU A 10 -37.18 -31.81 28.39
N ASP A 11 -36.55 -32.77 29.05
CA ASP A 11 -35.23 -32.66 29.62
C ASP A 11 -34.12 -32.47 28.55
N THR A 12 -34.24 -33.16 27.41
CA THR A 12 -33.27 -32.94 26.30
C THR A 12 -33.43 -31.58 25.63
N LEU A 13 -34.65 -31.05 25.54
CA LEU A 13 -34.90 -29.68 25.06
C LEU A 13 -34.35 -28.64 26.03
N VAL A 14 -34.61 -28.81 27.32
CA VAL A 14 -34.12 -27.90 28.37
C VAL A 14 -32.59 -27.90 28.41
N ASN A 15 -31.93 -29.05 28.40
CA ASN A 15 -30.46 -29.15 28.37
C ASN A 15 -29.87 -28.50 27.11
N LYS A 16 -30.47 -28.71 25.95
CA LYS A 16 -30.03 -28.09 24.70
C LYS A 16 -30.19 -26.56 24.72
N LEU A 17 -31.25 -26.05 25.32
CA LEU A 17 -31.45 -24.60 25.52
C LEU A 17 -30.42 -24.00 26.49
N ILE A 18 -30.11 -24.73 27.59
CA ILE A 18 -29.07 -24.32 28.54
C ILE A 18 -27.71 -24.28 27.85
N ASP A 19 -27.31 -25.32 27.13
CA ASP A 19 -26.03 -25.38 26.41
C ASP A 19 -25.91 -24.28 25.35
N LEU A 20 -26.96 -24.03 24.59
CA LEU A 20 -27.01 -22.93 23.63
C LEU A 20 -26.88 -21.57 24.34
N SER A 21 -27.56 -21.37 25.45
CA SER A 21 -27.51 -20.11 26.21
C SER A 21 -26.13 -19.85 26.82
N VAL A 22 -25.52 -20.89 27.40
CA VAL A 22 -24.16 -20.82 27.96
C VAL A 22 -23.12 -20.58 26.86
N SER A 23 -23.22 -21.31 25.75
CA SER A 23 -22.31 -21.14 24.61
C SER A 23 -22.43 -19.76 23.97
N PHE A 24 -23.64 -19.27 23.74
CA PHE A 24 -23.86 -17.93 23.20
C PHE A 24 -23.48 -16.84 24.19
N GLY A 25 -23.81 -17.03 25.48
CA GLY A 25 -23.42 -16.09 26.55
C GLY A 25 -21.89 -15.94 26.68
N SER A 26 -21.16 -17.05 26.64
CA SER A 26 -19.68 -17.02 26.67
C SER A 26 -19.07 -16.31 25.45
N LYS A 27 -19.58 -16.60 24.24
CA LYS A 27 -19.17 -15.90 23.01
C LYS A 27 -19.43 -14.40 23.07
N LEU A 28 -20.57 -14.01 23.60
CA LEU A 28 -20.96 -12.60 23.77
C LEU A 28 -20.01 -11.89 24.74
N LEU A 29 -19.68 -12.50 25.88
CA LEU A 29 -18.71 -11.93 26.83
C LEU A 29 -17.34 -11.75 26.18
N VAL A 30 -16.83 -12.75 25.44
CA VAL A 30 -15.57 -12.65 24.72
C VAL A 30 -15.63 -11.56 23.65
N ALA A 31 -16.73 -11.47 22.89
CA ALA A 31 -16.92 -10.43 21.88
C ALA A 31 -16.91 -9.01 22.49
N LEU A 32 -17.52 -8.83 23.66
CA LEU A 32 -17.48 -7.56 24.40
C LEU A 32 -16.07 -7.21 24.88
N LEU A 33 -15.33 -8.17 25.42
CA LEU A 33 -13.92 -7.98 25.78
C LEU A 33 -13.08 -7.57 24.56
N VAL A 34 -13.23 -8.30 23.44
CA VAL A 34 -12.55 -7.99 22.17
C VAL A 34 -12.95 -6.60 21.68
N PHE A 35 -14.22 -6.22 21.78
CA PHE A 35 -14.68 -4.87 21.40
C PHE A 35 -13.99 -3.78 22.21
N PHE A 36 -13.98 -3.88 23.54
CA PHE A 36 -13.40 -2.83 24.40
C PHE A 36 -11.88 -2.74 24.23
N ILE A 37 -11.19 -3.89 24.24
CA ILE A 37 -9.73 -3.96 24.04
C ILE A 37 -9.38 -3.50 22.63
N GLY A 38 -10.07 -4.00 21.61
CA GLY A 38 -9.84 -3.64 20.21
C GLY A 38 -10.08 -2.16 19.94
N ARG A 39 -11.16 -1.58 20.50
CA ARG A 39 -11.43 -0.14 20.37
C ARG A 39 -10.36 0.71 21.06
N TRP A 40 -9.83 0.25 22.18
CA TRP A 40 -8.69 0.93 22.83
C TRP A 40 -7.43 0.88 21.96
N ILE A 41 -7.11 -0.28 21.38
CA ILE A 41 -5.99 -0.47 20.45
C ILE A 41 -6.16 0.42 19.21
N VAL A 42 -7.34 0.39 18.56
CA VAL A 42 -7.65 1.22 17.38
C VAL A 42 -7.46 2.71 17.69
N LYS A 43 -7.97 3.18 18.84
CA LYS A 43 -7.77 4.56 19.27
C LYS A 43 -6.30 4.90 19.46
N LYS A 44 -5.52 4.00 20.08
CA LYS A 44 -4.08 4.19 20.30
C LYS A 44 -3.31 4.24 18.99
N LEU A 45 -3.58 3.32 18.06
CA LEU A 45 -2.95 3.30 16.73
C LEU A 45 -3.31 4.54 15.91
N ASN A 46 -4.58 4.94 15.86
CA ASN A 46 -4.98 6.17 15.17
C ASN A 46 -4.28 7.40 15.74
N ARG A 47 -4.14 7.48 17.07
CA ARG A 47 -3.43 8.59 17.72
C ARG A 47 -1.94 8.58 17.38
N LEU A 48 -1.30 7.39 17.32
CA LEU A 48 0.10 7.27 16.92
C LEU A 48 0.31 7.76 15.48
N VAL A 49 -0.56 7.34 14.55
CA VAL A 49 -0.50 7.76 13.14
C VAL A 49 -0.62 9.28 13.05
N ILE A 50 -1.61 9.89 13.70
CA ILE A 50 -1.80 11.35 13.70
C ILE A 50 -0.56 12.05 14.26
N ASN A 51 -0.02 11.59 15.39
CA ASN A 51 1.15 12.20 16.01
C ASN A 51 2.39 12.14 15.08
N ILE A 52 2.59 11.02 14.37
CA ILE A 52 3.69 10.89 13.39
C ILE A 52 3.49 11.89 12.24
N LEU A 53 2.30 11.95 11.66
CA LEU A 53 1.99 12.85 10.55
C LEU A 53 2.17 14.32 10.94
N THR A 54 1.70 14.70 12.13
CA THR A 54 1.85 16.08 12.64
C THR A 54 3.32 16.43 12.91
N LYS A 55 4.09 15.51 13.54
CA LYS A 55 5.52 15.74 13.79
C LYS A 55 6.36 15.86 12.51
N ARG A 56 5.94 15.21 11.43
CA ARG A 56 6.61 15.24 10.13
C ARG A 56 6.14 16.39 9.25
N HIS A 57 5.30 17.28 9.75
CA HIS A 57 4.72 18.42 9.00
C HIS A 57 4.09 18.00 7.68
N VAL A 58 3.44 16.82 7.66
CA VAL A 58 2.77 16.30 6.47
C VAL A 58 1.62 17.23 6.12
N GLU A 59 1.43 17.47 4.83
CA GLU A 59 0.36 18.35 4.31
C GLU A 59 -1.01 17.87 4.84
N ALA A 60 -1.89 18.84 5.18
CA ALA A 60 -3.14 18.58 5.90
C ALA A 60 -4.09 17.62 5.18
N SER A 61 -4.17 17.72 3.84
CA SER A 61 -5.03 16.85 3.02
C SER A 61 -4.53 15.40 3.05
N LEU A 62 -3.21 15.20 2.90
CA LEU A 62 -2.58 13.89 2.95
C LEU A 62 -2.70 13.27 4.35
N ALA A 63 -2.53 14.06 5.40
CA ALA A 63 -2.69 13.62 6.79
C ALA A 63 -4.13 13.15 7.06
N THR A 64 -5.14 13.90 6.57
CA THR A 64 -6.56 13.55 6.71
C THR A 64 -6.90 12.29 5.93
N PHE A 65 -6.42 12.16 4.71
CA PHE A 65 -6.61 10.96 3.89
C PHE A 65 -6.02 9.72 4.56
N THR A 66 -4.75 9.79 4.99
CA THR A 66 -4.05 8.69 5.64
C THR A 66 -4.75 8.25 6.93
N LYS A 67 -5.16 9.22 7.77
CA LYS A 67 -5.95 8.97 8.98
C LYS A 67 -7.25 8.22 8.66
N SER A 68 -7.98 8.69 7.65
CA SER A 68 -9.26 8.06 7.25
C SER A 68 -9.06 6.64 6.77
N LEU A 69 -8.07 6.40 5.90
CA LEU A 69 -7.74 5.08 5.38
C LEU A 69 -7.37 4.11 6.50
N VAL A 70 -6.46 4.50 7.39
CA VAL A 70 -6.05 3.68 8.54
C VAL A 70 -7.24 3.42 9.47
N SER A 71 -8.04 4.44 9.77
CA SER A 71 -9.20 4.30 10.65
C SER A 71 -10.25 3.34 10.08
N ILE A 72 -10.57 3.43 8.78
CA ILE A 72 -11.51 2.54 8.11
C ILE A 72 -10.98 1.11 8.16
N THR A 73 -9.73 0.87 7.80
CA THR A 73 -9.11 -0.47 7.81
C THR A 73 -9.11 -1.09 9.20
N LEU A 74 -8.68 -0.35 10.22
CA LEU A 74 -8.64 -0.84 11.60
C LEU A 74 -10.04 -1.14 12.17
N ASN A 75 -11.02 -0.27 11.91
CA ASN A 75 -12.40 -0.50 12.37
C ASN A 75 -13.02 -1.69 11.64
N PHE A 76 -12.81 -1.82 10.33
CA PHE A 76 -13.29 -2.98 9.57
C PHE A 76 -12.70 -4.27 10.13
N THR A 77 -11.38 -4.32 10.35
CA THR A 77 -10.70 -5.48 10.94
C THR A 77 -11.28 -5.83 12.31
N LEU A 78 -11.50 -4.83 13.18
CA LEU A 78 -12.12 -5.05 14.49
C LEU A 78 -13.53 -5.65 14.38
N VAL A 79 -14.36 -5.14 13.47
CA VAL A 79 -15.71 -5.65 13.24
C VAL A 79 -15.67 -7.12 12.79
N ILE A 80 -14.79 -7.47 11.85
CA ILE A 80 -14.64 -8.85 11.38
C ILE A 80 -14.20 -9.78 12.52
N ILE A 81 -13.26 -9.37 13.37
CA ILE A 81 -12.82 -10.16 14.53
C ILE A 81 -14.02 -10.41 15.49
N ILE A 82 -14.82 -9.38 15.77
CA ILE A 82 -15.97 -9.51 16.67
C ILE A 82 -17.01 -10.48 16.09
N ILE A 83 -17.34 -10.34 14.80
CA ILE A 83 -18.27 -11.22 14.10
C ILE A 83 -17.78 -12.68 14.12
N SER A 84 -16.48 -12.90 13.90
CA SER A 84 -15.84 -14.21 13.97
C SER A 84 -15.93 -14.84 15.37
N VAL A 85 -15.72 -14.05 16.42
CA VAL A 85 -15.83 -14.51 17.83
C VAL A 85 -17.25 -14.94 18.15
N LEU A 86 -18.26 -14.30 17.57
CA LEU A 86 -19.67 -14.69 17.72
C LEU A 86 -20.00 -16.01 17.00
N GLY A 87 -19.06 -16.52 16.18
CA GLY A 87 -19.23 -17.77 15.43
C GLY A 87 -19.93 -17.60 14.09
N ILE A 88 -20.03 -16.36 13.60
CA ILE A 88 -20.57 -16.06 12.26
C ILE A 88 -19.46 -16.22 11.25
N GLU A 89 -19.75 -16.88 10.13
CA GLU A 89 -18.77 -17.05 9.06
C GLU A 89 -18.43 -15.71 8.42
N THR A 90 -17.12 -15.38 8.39
CA THR A 90 -16.61 -14.09 7.92
C THR A 90 -15.93 -14.18 6.55
N SER A 91 -15.82 -15.37 5.96
CA SER A 91 -15.10 -15.61 4.70
C SER A 91 -15.57 -14.70 3.56
N SER A 92 -16.89 -14.54 3.42
CA SER A 92 -17.47 -13.68 2.36
C SER A 92 -17.12 -12.21 2.56
N PHE A 93 -17.11 -11.71 3.78
CA PHE A 93 -16.73 -10.32 4.09
C PHE A 93 -15.24 -10.09 3.84
N ILE A 94 -14.40 -11.07 4.23
CA ILE A 94 -12.96 -11.01 3.96
C ILE A 94 -12.69 -11.04 2.46
N ALA A 95 -13.38 -11.89 1.70
CA ALA A 95 -13.25 -11.95 0.25
C ALA A 95 -13.66 -10.64 -0.43
N LEU A 96 -14.74 -10.02 0.01
CA LEU A 96 -15.19 -8.72 -0.50
C LEU A 96 -14.16 -7.62 -0.22
N PHE A 97 -13.62 -7.57 1.00
CA PHE A 97 -12.59 -6.59 1.38
C PHE A 97 -11.28 -6.82 0.63
N ALA A 98 -10.88 -8.08 0.45
CA ALA A 98 -9.72 -8.45 -0.35
C ALA A 98 -9.88 -8.02 -1.81
N SER A 99 -11.06 -8.22 -2.40
CA SER A 99 -11.36 -7.78 -3.78
C SER A 99 -11.26 -6.26 -3.91
N ALA A 100 -11.77 -5.50 -2.94
CA ALA A 100 -11.61 -4.05 -2.90
C ALA A 100 -10.13 -3.66 -2.78
N GLY A 101 -9.35 -4.38 -1.96
CA GLY A 101 -7.90 -4.19 -1.84
C GLY A 101 -7.15 -4.41 -3.14
N VAL A 102 -7.51 -5.46 -3.89
CA VAL A 102 -6.94 -5.73 -5.22
C VAL A 102 -7.27 -4.59 -6.18
N ALA A 103 -8.53 -4.12 -6.21
CA ALA A 103 -8.93 -3.01 -7.08
C ALA A 103 -8.14 -1.73 -6.79
N VAL A 104 -7.96 -1.39 -5.51
CA VAL A 104 -7.13 -0.24 -5.08
C VAL A 104 -5.65 -0.46 -5.44
N GLY A 105 -5.12 -1.67 -5.24
CA GLY A 105 -3.76 -2.03 -5.62
C GLY A 105 -3.50 -1.87 -7.12
N MET A 106 -4.44 -2.31 -7.96
CA MET A 106 -4.37 -2.13 -9.41
C MET A 106 -4.43 -0.65 -9.80
N ALA A 107 -5.29 0.14 -9.17
CA ALA A 107 -5.39 1.58 -9.41
C ALA A 107 -4.09 2.33 -9.05
N LEU A 108 -3.37 1.87 -8.03
CA LEU A 108 -2.12 2.47 -7.57
C LEU A 108 -0.86 1.83 -8.16
N SER A 109 -0.99 0.83 -9.04
CA SER A 109 0.13 0.03 -9.55
C SER A 109 1.22 0.87 -10.22
N GLY A 110 0.84 1.87 -11.02
CA GLY A 110 1.80 2.77 -11.67
C GLY A 110 2.60 3.62 -10.67
N THR A 111 1.95 4.11 -9.62
CA THR A 111 2.63 4.86 -8.56
C THR A 111 3.59 3.97 -7.78
N LEU A 112 3.17 2.74 -7.48
CA LEU A 112 4.00 1.75 -6.79
C LEU A 112 5.21 1.33 -7.64
N GLN A 113 5.03 1.22 -8.97
CA GLN A 113 6.12 0.96 -9.91
C GLN A 113 7.15 2.11 -9.90
N ASN A 114 6.70 3.36 -9.87
CA ASN A 114 7.60 4.50 -9.78
C ASN A 114 8.36 4.55 -8.45
N PHE A 115 7.68 4.24 -7.35
CA PHE A 115 8.32 4.10 -6.04
C PHE A 115 9.41 3.03 -6.06
N ALA A 116 9.08 1.82 -6.52
CA ALA A 116 10.04 0.72 -6.64
C ALA A 116 11.21 1.10 -7.56
N GLY A 117 10.93 1.75 -8.70
CA GLY A 117 11.94 2.29 -9.60
C GLY A 117 12.89 3.28 -8.93
N GLY A 118 12.36 4.20 -8.11
CA GLY A 118 13.16 5.14 -7.33
C GLY A 118 14.08 4.45 -6.33
N VAL A 119 13.57 3.46 -5.60
CA VAL A 119 14.38 2.64 -4.67
C VAL A 119 15.50 1.90 -5.42
N MET A 120 15.20 1.31 -6.58
CA MET A 120 16.19 0.61 -7.41
C MET A 120 17.28 1.56 -7.91
N ILE A 121 16.90 2.76 -8.38
CA ILE A 121 17.87 3.79 -8.83
C ILE A 121 18.79 4.21 -7.68
N LEU A 122 18.25 4.46 -6.49
CA LEU A 122 19.03 4.88 -5.32
C LEU A 122 19.94 3.77 -4.79
N LEU A 123 19.53 2.51 -4.90
CA LEU A 123 20.29 1.34 -4.44
C LEU A 123 21.42 0.98 -5.40
N PHE A 124 21.10 0.78 -6.69
CA PHE A 124 22.06 0.32 -7.70
C PHE A 124 22.81 1.45 -8.40
N LYS A 125 22.30 2.68 -8.31
CA LYS A 125 22.92 3.89 -8.87
C LYS A 125 23.37 3.73 -10.33
N PRO A 126 22.46 3.36 -11.24
CA PRO A 126 22.80 3.31 -12.68
C PRO A 126 23.25 4.68 -13.19
N PHE A 127 22.76 5.74 -12.58
CA PHE A 127 23.19 7.15 -12.75
C PHE A 127 23.13 7.87 -11.40
N LYS A 128 23.75 9.05 -11.32
CA LYS A 128 23.83 9.90 -10.14
C LYS A 128 23.38 11.31 -10.49
N VAL A 129 23.12 12.11 -9.46
CA VAL A 129 22.94 13.56 -9.62
C VAL A 129 24.20 14.16 -10.23
N GLY A 130 24.04 14.95 -11.28
CA GLY A 130 25.12 15.52 -12.08
C GLY A 130 25.44 14.75 -13.37
N ASP A 131 25.01 13.49 -13.52
CA ASP A 131 25.22 12.74 -14.75
C ASP A 131 24.34 13.29 -15.89
N TYR A 132 24.89 13.32 -17.12
CA TYR A 132 24.11 13.57 -18.32
C TYR A 132 23.58 12.24 -18.85
N ILE A 133 22.26 12.12 -18.91
CA ILE A 133 21.57 10.90 -19.32
C ILE A 133 20.62 11.17 -20.48
N GLU A 134 20.36 10.13 -21.26
CA GLU A 134 19.29 10.10 -22.27
C GLU A 134 18.41 8.87 -22.01
N ALA A 135 17.12 9.10 -21.81
CA ALA A 135 16.14 8.08 -21.54
C ALA A 135 14.76 8.54 -21.99
N GLN A 136 13.94 7.61 -22.52
CA GLN A 136 12.57 7.88 -22.97
C GLN A 136 12.48 9.02 -24.01
N GLY A 137 13.49 9.15 -24.86
CA GLY A 137 13.56 10.22 -25.86
C GLY A 137 13.86 11.61 -25.31
N GLN A 138 14.25 11.71 -24.05
CA GLN A 138 14.63 12.96 -23.38
C GLN A 138 16.09 12.87 -22.93
N SER A 139 16.82 13.98 -23.03
CA SER A 139 18.20 14.06 -22.59
C SER A 139 18.44 15.28 -21.71
N GLY A 140 19.34 15.15 -20.73
CA GLY A 140 19.67 16.24 -19.82
C GLY A 140 20.52 15.80 -18.64
N THR A 141 20.95 16.77 -17.85
CA THR A 141 21.70 16.55 -16.62
C THR A 141 20.76 16.26 -15.46
N VAL A 142 21.02 15.18 -14.73
CA VAL A 142 20.23 14.78 -13.54
C VAL A 142 20.43 15.84 -12.46
N LYS A 143 19.35 16.55 -12.13
CA LYS A 143 19.32 17.57 -11.08
C LYS A 143 19.00 16.97 -9.72
N GLU A 144 18.00 16.07 -9.68
CA GLU A 144 17.49 15.50 -8.44
C GLU A 144 16.85 14.13 -8.70
N ILE A 145 17.04 13.19 -7.77
CA ILE A 145 16.34 11.88 -7.77
C ILE A 145 15.37 11.89 -6.59
N GLN A 146 14.09 11.98 -6.88
CA GLN A 146 13.01 11.93 -5.92
C GLN A 146 12.45 10.50 -5.79
N ILE A 147 11.54 10.28 -4.84
CA ILE A 147 10.97 8.95 -4.55
C ILE A 147 10.24 8.36 -5.77
N PHE A 148 9.47 9.17 -6.49
CA PHE A 148 8.65 8.72 -7.62
C PHE A 148 9.19 9.16 -8.98
N ASN A 149 9.97 10.22 -9.03
CA ASN A 149 10.44 10.86 -10.25
C ASN A 149 11.91 11.23 -10.16
N THR A 150 12.57 11.30 -11.29
CA THR A 150 13.87 11.93 -11.46
C THR A 150 13.71 13.22 -12.25
N ILE A 151 14.33 14.28 -11.80
CA ILE A 151 14.32 15.60 -12.44
C ILE A 151 15.61 15.78 -13.21
N ILE A 152 15.51 16.07 -14.50
CA ILE A 152 16.64 16.42 -15.34
C ILE A 152 16.49 17.84 -15.87
N THR A 153 17.61 18.48 -16.17
CA THR A 153 17.68 19.80 -16.81
C THR A 153 18.32 19.66 -18.19
N THR A 154 17.64 20.12 -19.20
CA THR A 154 18.17 20.13 -20.59
C THR A 154 19.24 21.23 -20.78
N THR A 155 19.97 21.15 -21.90
CA THR A 155 20.99 22.15 -22.26
C THR A 155 20.44 23.56 -22.48
N ASP A 156 19.13 23.66 -22.85
CA ASP A 156 18.39 24.91 -23.00
C ASP A 156 17.64 25.32 -21.70
N ASN A 157 18.07 24.74 -20.56
CA ASN A 157 17.60 25.05 -19.21
C ASN A 157 16.12 24.76 -18.93
N LYS A 158 15.54 23.80 -19.65
CA LYS A 158 14.20 23.28 -19.35
C LYS A 158 14.29 22.17 -18.32
N VAL A 159 13.27 22.09 -17.46
CA VAL A 159 13.14 21.03 -16.46
C VAL A 159 12.22 19.92 -17.02
N ILE A 160 12.71 18.69 -16.99
CA ILE A 160 11.94 17.51 -17.36
C ILE A 160 11.81 16.61 -16.14
N ILE A 161 10.57 16.17 -15.85
CA ILE A 161 10.25 15.28 -14.75
C ILE A 161 9.95 13.90 -15.36
N ILE A 162 10.78 12.92 -15.07
CA ILE A 162 10.67 11.56 -15.62
C ILE A 162 10.27 10.59 -14.50
N PRO A 163 9.19 9.81 -14.66
CA PRO A 163 8.80 8.78 -13.71
C PRO A 163 9.89 7.71 -13.56
N ASN A 164 10.24 7.36 -12.30
CA ASN A 164 11.33 6.45 -11.99
C ASN A 164 11.11 5.01 -12.50
N GLY A 165 9.85 4.56 -12.59
CA GLY A 165 9.52 3.24 -13.10
C GLY A 165 10.07 3.00 -14.51
N GLY A 166 9.88 3.97 -15.39
CA GLY A 166 10.41 3.91 -16.75
C GLY A 166 11.93 4.03 -16.84
N LEU A 167 12.57 4.79 -15.93
CA LEU A 167 14.04 4.91 -15.88
C LEU A 167 14.70 3.63 -15.34
N SER A 168 14.06 2.93 -14.41
CA SER A 168 14.63 1.73 -13.78
C SER A 168 14.49 0.47 -14.64
N THR A 169 13.51 0.43 -15.54
CA THR A 169 13.20 -0.76 -16.38
C THR A 169 13.48 -0.54 -17.85
N GLY A 170 13.61 0.69 -18.30
CA GLY A 170 13.82 1.06 -19.70
C GLY A 170 15.29 1.15 -20.09
N ILE A 171 15.51 1.33 -21.38
CA ILE A 171 16.86 1.61 -21.94
C ILE A 171 17.22 3.07 -21.58
N MET A 172 18.44 3.22 -21.08
CA MET A 172 18.99 4.52 -20.71
C MET A 172 20.46 4.60 -21.15
N MET A 173 20.88 5.70 -21.71
CA MET A 173 22.27 6.02 -22.00
C MET A 173 22.79 6.99 -20.93
N ASN A 174 23.91 6.62 -20.28
CA ASN A 174 24.59 7.49 -19.33
C ASN A 174 25.91 7.95 -19.96
N TYR A 175 25.99 9.23 -20.30
CA TYR A 175 27.16 9.81 -20.96
C TYR A 175 28.28 10.22 -20.00
N SER A 176 27.99 10.21 -18.67
CA SER A 176 28.92 10.68 -17.64
C SER A 176 29.56 9.54 -16.83
N LYS A 177 29.04 8.30 -16.96
CA LYS A 177 29.50 7.17 -16.15
C LYS A 177 30.90 6.70 -16.52
N GLU A 178 31.22 6.66 -17.83
CA GLU A 178 32.53 6.29 -18.33
C GLU A 178 33.42 7.52 -18.55
N SER A 179 34.72 7.37 -18.27
CA SER A 179 35.68 8.47 -18.34
C SER A 179 36.09 8.87 -19.78
N GLN A 180 35.82 8.00 -20.75
CA GLN A 180 36.18 8.20 -22.14
C GLN A 180 35.05 7.86 -23.07
N ARG A 181 34.92 8.59 -24.17
CA ARG A 181 33.96 8.30 -25.25
C ARG A 181 34.56 8.65 -26.61
N ARG A 182 34.09 8.00 -27.66
CA ARG A 182 34.45 8.29 -29.05
C ARG A 182 33.84 9.62 -29.49
N VAL A 183 34.63 10.45 -30.17
CA VAL A 183 34.19 11.67 -30.84
C VAL A 183 34.54 11.53 -32.30
N ASP A 184 33.57 11.65 -33.19
CA ASP A 184 33.76 11.57 -34.62
C ASP A 184 33.77 12.99 -35.20
N TRP A 185 34.84 13.31 -35.93
CA TRP A 185 35.03 14.59 -36.61
C TRP A 185 34.88 14.38 -38.12
N VAL A 186 34.09 15.22 -38.73
CA VAL A 186 33.97 15.25 -40.20
C VAL A 186 34.61 16.53 -40.72
N PHE A 187 35.64 16.39 -41.50
CA PHE A 187 36.31 17.53 -42.14
C PHE A 187 35.96 17.54 -43.63
N GLY A 188 35.37 18.64 -44.10
CA GLY A 188 35.19 18.88 -45.54
C GLY A 188 36.51 19.40 -46.12
N ILE A 189 37.03 18.74 -47.16
CA ILE A 189 38.16 19.21 -47.95
C ILE A 189 37.63 19.78 -49.24
N GLY A 190 38.07 21.00 -49.61
CA GLY A 190 37.81 21.59 -50.94
C GLY A 190 38.68 20.93 -52.00
N TYR A 191 38.16 20.85 -53.22
CA TYR A 191 38.88 20.41 -54.40
C TYR A 191 39.78 21.54 -54.91
#